data_cd6e8079ddd6c044e78dc737895e7c3a
#
_entry.id   cd6e8079ddd6c044e78dc737895e7c3a
#
_cell.length_a   1.000
_cell.length_b   1.000
_cell.length_c   1.000
_cell.angle_alpha   90.00
_cell.angle_beta   90.00
_cell.angle_gamma   90.00
#
_symmetry.space_group_name_H-M   'P 1'
#
loop_
_entity.id
_entity.type
_entity.pdbx_description
1 polymer ?
#
loop_
_entity_poly.entity_id
_entity_poly.type
_entity_poly.pdbx_seq_one_letter_code
_entity_poly.pdbx_strand_id
1 'polypeptide(L)'
;MSHPGMPPSTPDEVAAALEELEYHRSYEVRARLQQAQALEQQALAAGSAALQQRARLVQADMLQRVGQVTTAARMVTDVNRWAAIHGPQPLLARSHLVLSSIFENVGDPASCLDHALRAVELLDDDTDERTRGNFLLRLADSLAVSGSNDAARHRYLEAEHLFVTLGDVERQLGVLNNLTYSEVEAGQYRRAWETSQRMRRLARSNGIGLNPAFLDTLARTHLGLGELDLARHALLEGIQALDDSGDVQASTPAQLLLALAEVQRRSGDLAAARHTLDECREICLERNLTGMGVEVLRAQSQLHAAAGEFEQAYDLFTFYHEEANRLTSARRDAAARTRHALFETDQAREEARRFWLQARTDPLTALYNRRYVDEELPALLRDVDSGGALVVAIMDADRFKQVNDTFSHEVGDRVIQALAGLLTAAVSPTAEGGAHRGFAARLGGEEFVLVLQGMGLRRAMGVLESLRARVQRYEWSPLTPGMSVTVSLGAVSAVAGDTAAAVLARADHRLYAAKAAGRNRVCC
;
A
#
# COMPACT_ATOMS: atom_id res chain seq x y z
N MET A 1 -12.45 -29.69 3.79
CA MET A 1 -12.80 -30.58 2.65
C MET A 1 -12.38 -29.85 1.40
N SER A 2 -11.27 -30.25 0.83
CA SER A 2 -10.68 -29.67 -0.37
C SER A 2 -11.53 -30.06 -1.58
N HIS A 3 -12.01 -29.08 -2.34
CA HIS A 3 -12.60 -29.37 -3.66
C HIS A 3 -11.49 -29.80 -4.62
N PRO A 4 -11.58 -30.97 -5.24
CA PRO A 4 -10.64 -31.39 -6.26
C PRO A 4 -11.02 -30.77 -7.61
N GLY A 5 -10.09 -30.05 -8.25
CA GLY A 5 -9.99 -29.99 -9.69
C GLY A 5 -10.52 -28.75 -10.41
N MET A 6 -10.26 -27.51 -9.91
CA MET A 6 -10.16 -26.40 -10.85
C MET A 6 -8.68 -26.28 -11.28
N PRO A 7 -8.38 -26.16 -12.60
CA PRO A 7 -7.02 -25.85 -13.04
C PRO A 7 -6.58 -24.53 -12.42
N PRO A 8 -5.28 -24.32 -12.12
CA PRO A 8 -4.81 -23.05 -11.60
C PRO A 8 -5.18 -21.94 -12.59
N SER A 9 -5.90 -20.92 -12.11
CA SER A 9 -6.25 -19.75 -12.92
C SER A 9 -4.97 -19.10 -13.45
N THR A 10 -5.02 -18.64 -14.69
CA THR A 10 -3.88 -17.90 -15.28
C THR A 10 -3.65 -16.59 -14.52
N PRO A 11 -2.42 -16.03 -14.51
CA PRO A 11 -2.17 -14.73 -13.90
C PRO A 11 -3.13 -13.64 -14.40
N ASP A 12 -3.51 -13.65 -15.67
CA ASP A 12 -4.43 -12.67 -16.28
C ASP A 12 -5.86 -12.81 -15.75
N GLU A 13 -6.34 -14.03 -15.54
CA GLU A 13 -7.65 -14.29 -14.93
C GLU A 13 -7.69 -13.83 -13.47
N VAL A 14 -6.63 -14.05 -12.72
CA VAL A 14 -6.50 -13.56 -11.34
C VAL A 14 -6.46 -12.02 -11.32
N ALA A 15 -5.73 -11.41 -12.25
CA ALA A 15 -5.64 -9.95 -12.36
C ALA A 15 -7.00 -9.32 -12.66
N ALA A 16 -7.78 -9.87 -13.60
CA ALA A 16 -9.11 -9.40 -13.96
C ALA A 16 -10.11 -9.55 -12.80
N ALA A 17 -10.08 -10.69 -12.10
CA ALA A 17 -10.94 -10.91 -10.94
C ALA A 17 -10.61 -9.97 -9.76
N LEU A 18 -9.34 -9.65 -9.54
CA LEU A 18 -8.92 -8.66 -8.56
C LEU A 18 -9.39 -7.25 -8.94
N GLU A 19 -9.31 -6.89 -10.22
CA GLU A 19 -9.78 -5.61 -10.72
C GLU A 19 -11.30 -5.43 -10.50
N GLU A 20 -12.09 -6.45 -10.73
CA GLU A 20 -13.52 -6.44 -10.44
C GLU A 20 -13.78 -6.21 -8.94
N LEU A 21 -13.06 -6.91 -8.05
CA LEU A 21 -13.18 -6.71 -6.61
C LEU A 21 -12.75 -5.29 -6.16
N GLU A 22 -11.80 -4.69 -6.84
CA GLU A 22 -11.27 -3.38 -6.52
C GLU A 22 -12.24 -2.25 -6.84
N TYR A 23 -12.99 -2.37 -7.91
CA TYR A 23 -13.82 -1.28 -8.43
C TYR A 23 -15.33 -1.44 -8.19
N HIS A 24 -15.82 -2.65 -7.93
CA HIS A 24 -17.23 -2.85 -7.60
C HIS A 24 -17.49 -2.57 -6.12
N ARG A 25 -18.38 -1.64 -5.83
CA ARG A 25 -18.90 -1.40 -4.49
C ARG A 25 -20.07 -2.35 -4.24
N SER A 26 -19.85 -3.43 -3.49
CA SER A 26 -20.92 -4.28 -2.93
C SER A 26 -20.83 -4.26 -1.41
N TYR A 27 -21.94 -4.40 -0.75
CA TYR A 27 -22.03 -4.45 0.70
C TYR A 27 -21.88 -5.89 1.25
N GLU A 28 -21.77 -6.88 0.38
CA GLU A 28 -21.44 -8.27 0.75
C GLU A 28 -19.95 -8.45 1.10
N VAL A 29 -19.47 -7.65 2.05
CA VAL A 29 -18.05 -7.53 2.39
C VAL A 29 -17.42 -8.88 2.78
N ARG A 30 -18.18 -9.75 3.48
CA ARG A 30 -17.65 -11.06 3.91
C ARG A 30 -17.43 -12.02 2.74
N ALA A 31 -18.36 -12.09 1.80
CA ALA A 31 -18.21 -12.92 0.60
C ALA A 31 -17.00 -12.47 -0.24
N ARG A 32 -16.83 -11.16 -0.40
CA ARG A 32 -15.69 -10.58 -1.12
C ARG A 32 -14.36 -10.81 -0.41
N LEU A 33 -14.33 -10.76 0.91
CA LEU A 33 -13.13 -11.11 1.67
C LEU A 33 -12.71 -12.57 1.39
N GLN A 34 -13.67 -13.50 1.38
CA GLN A 34 -13.39 -14.91 1.04
C GLN A 34 -12.90 -15.06 -0.41
N GLN A 35 -13.49 -14.34 -1.35
CA GLN A 35 -13.05 -14.33 -2.74
C GLN A 35 -11.63 -13.79 -2.90
N ALA A 36 -11.30 -12.68 -2.23
CA ALA A 36 -9.95 -12.11 -2.23
C ALA A 36 -8.91 -13.05 -1.60
N GLN A 37 -9.29 -13.80 -0.57
CA GLN A 37 -8.44 -14.86 0.03
C GLN A 37 -8.18 -16.02 -0.94
N ALA A 38 -9.20 -16.45 -1.68
CA ALA A 38 -9.04 -17.47 -2.70
C ALA A 38 -8.12 -17.00 -3.84
N LEU A 39 -8.26 -15.75 -4.29
CA LEU A 39 -7.39 -15.15 -5.31
C LEU A 39 -5.94 -14.99 -4.84
N GLU A 40 -5.69 -14.74 -3.54
CA GLU A 40 -4.33 -14.75 -2.99
C GLU A 40 -3.67 -16.13 -3.15
N GLN A 41 -4.40 -17.21 -2.85
CA GLN A 41 -3.88 -18.58 -3.01
C GLN A 41 -3.61 -18.93 -4.49
N GLN A 42 -4.48 -18.49 -5.39
CA GLN A 42 -4.29 -18.70 -6.83
C GLN A 42 -3.06 -17.90 -7.34
N ALA A 43 -2.89 -16.65 -6.90
CA ALA A 43 -1.72 -15.85 -7.23
C ALA A 43 -0.41 -16.50 -6.73
N LEU A 44 -0.44 -17.09 -5.53
CA LEU A 44 0.69 -17.83 -4.97
C LEU A 44 1.01 -19.07 -5.82
N ALA A 45 0.00 -19.86 -6.19
CA ALA A 45 0.16 -21.04 -7.04
C ALA A 45 0.68 -20.68 -8.45
N ALA A 46 0.28 -19.51 -8.97
CA ALA A 46 0.78 -18.98 -10.25
C ALA A 46 2.18 -18.34 -10.16
N GLY A 47 2.81 -18.30 -8.96
CA GLY A 47 4.15 -17.74 -8.75
C GLY A 47 4.22 -16.21 -8.88
N SER A 48 3.08 -15.49 -8.86
CA SER A 48 3.02 -14.03 -9.01
C SER A 48 2.95 -13.33 -7.65
N ALA A 49 4.11 -12.89 -7.15
CA ALA A 49 4.18 -12.13 -5.91
C ALA A 49 3.42 -10.79 -5.99
N ALA A 50 3.40 -10.13 -7.14
CA ALA A 50 2.68 -8.87 -7.32
C ALA A 50 1.15 -9.04 -7.19
N LEU A 51 0.57 -10.07 -7.83
CA LEU A 51 -0.85 -10.39 -7.70
C LEU A 51 -1.21 -10.84 -6.29
N GLN A 52 -0.33 -11.58 -5.61
CA GLN A 52 -0.51 -11.94 -4.21
C GLN A 52 -0.63 -10.68 -3.33
N GLN A 53 0.28 -9.72 -3.48
CA GLN A 53 0.23 -8.47 -2.72
C GLN A 53 -1.01 -7.63 -3.08
N ARG A 54 -1.43 -7.65 -4.35
CA ARG A 54 -2.66 -6.99 -4.79
C ARG A 54 -3.90 -7.59 -4.12
N ALA A 55 -3.99 -8.92 -4.05
CA ALA A 55 -5.07 -9.62 -3.34
C ALA A 55 -5.10 -9.27 -1.84
N ARG A 56 -3.94 -9.13 -1.20
CA ARG A 56 -3.83 -8.69 0.20
C ARG A 56 -4.34 -7.27 0.41
N LEU A 57 -4.14 -6.35 -0.53
CA LEU A 57 -4.74 -5.00 -0.45
C LEU A 57 -6.26 -5.04 -0.50
N VAL A 58 -6.84 -5.87 -1.37
CA VAL A 58 -8.30 -6.07 -1.42
C VAL A 58 -8.82 -6.65 -0.11
N GLN A 59 -8.14 -7.64 0.46
CA GLN A 59 -8.51 -8.19 1.77
C GLN A 59 -8.45 -7.11 2.86
N ALA A 60 -7.41 -6.29 2.88
CA ALA A 60 -7.26 -5.22 3.86
C ALA A 60 -8.39 -4.18 3.75
N ASP A 61 -8.80 -3.82 2.52
CA ASP A 61 -9.95 -2.94 2.31
C ASP A 61 -11.25 -3.56 2.86
N MET A 62 -11.44 -4.87 2.68
CA MET A 62 -12.60 -5.57 3.24
C MET A 62 -12.53 -5.68 4.77
N LEU A 63 -11.36 -5.98 5.33
CA LEU A 63 -11.15 -6.10 6.78
C LEU A 63 -11.45 -4.80 7.52
N GLN A 64 -11.03 -3.64 6.99
CA GLN A 64 -11.35 -2.36 7.60
C GLN A 64 -12.87 -2.09 7.62
N ARG A 65 -13.59 -2.48 6.57
CA ARG A 65 -15.06 -2.32 6.46
C ARG A 65 -15.83 -3.20 7.46
N VAL A 66 -15.27 -4.34 7.88
CA VAL A 66 -15.83 -5.18 8.95
C VAL A 66 -15.30 -4.82 10.35
N GLY A 67 -14.61 -3.68 10.49
CA GLY A 67 -14.14 -3.15 11.77
C GLY A 67 -12.78 -3.72 12.25
N GLN A 68 -12.11 -4.58 11.48
CA GLN A 68 -10.78 -5.10 11.82
C GLN A 68 -9.66 -4.15 11.37
N VAL A 69 -9.76 -2.89 11.77
CA VAL A 69 -8.94 -1.79 11.27
C VAL A 69 -7.44 -1.99 11.52
N THR A 70 -7.05 -2.44 12.71
CA THR A 70 -5.64 -2.66 13.06
C THR A 70 -5.01 -3.78 12.22
N THR A 71 -5.74 -4.87 11.97
CA THR A 71 -5.28 -5.96 11.10
C THR A 71 -5.11 -5.48 9.67
N ALA A 72 -6.09 -4.75 9.16
CA ALA A 72 -6.03 -4.12 7.84
C ALA A 72 -4.82 -3.19 7.70
N ALA A 73 -4.61 -2.30 8.66
CA ALA A 73 -3.49 -1.35 8.65
C ALA A 73 -2.12 -2.04 8.59
N ARG A 74 -1.91 -3.09 9.39
CA ARG A 74 -0.68 -3.90 9.34
C ARG A 74 -0.48 -4.54 7.97
N MET A 75 -1.53 -5.17 7.44
CA MET A 75 -1.47 -5.84 6.13
C MET A 75 -1.13 -4.86 5.01
N VAL A 76 -1.76 -3.68 4.99
CA VAL A 76 -1.46 -2.65 3.97
C VAL A 76 -0.03 -2.13 4.10
N THR A 77 0.45 -1.91 5.33
CA THR A 77 1.83 -1.45 5.56
C THR A 77 2.85 -2.47 5.05
N ASP A 78 2.56 -3.78 5.21
CA ASP A 78 3.40 -4.85 4.65
C ASP A 78 3.46 -4.79 3.14
N VAL A 79 2.28 -4.63 2.49
CA VAL A 79 2.20 -4.51 1.03
C VAL A 79 2.86 -3.22 0.55
N ASN A 80 2.65 -2.09 1.22
CA ASN A 80 3.26 -0.81 0.89
C ASN A 80 4.79 -0.91 0.85
N ARG A 81 5.38 -1.50 1.90
CA ARG A 81 6.83 -1.70 1.98
C ARG A 81 7.34 -2.65 0.90
N TRP A 82 6.65 -3.77 0.68
CA TRP A 82 7.03 -4.69 -0.37
C TRP A 82 7.01 -4.00 -1.73
N ALA A 83 5.95 -3.23 -2.02
CA ALA A 83 5.81 -2.47 -3.26
C ALA A 83 6.88 -1.40 -3.43
N ALA A 84 7.29 -0.72 -2.35
CA ALA A 84 8.35 0.27 -2.39
C ALA A 84 9.73 -0.31 -2.75
N ILE A 85 9.97 -1.61 -2.46
CA ILE A 85 11.26 -2.27 -2.72
C ILE A 85 11.27 -3.04 -4.05
N HIS A 86 10.19 -3.73 -4.38
CA HIS A 86 10.16 -4.73 -5.46
C HIS A 86 9.07 -4.48 -6.48
N GLY A 87 8.08 -3.67 -6.12
CA GLY A 87 6.81 -3.65 -6.78
C GLY A 87 6.65 -2.61 -7.87
N PRO A 88 5.67 -2.82 -8.72
CA PRO A 88 5.21 -1.79 -9.64
C PRO A 88 4.62 -0.61 -8.87
N GLN A 89 4.88 0.59 -9.37
CA GLN A 89 4.39 1.86 -8.80
C GLN A 89 2.86 1.90 -8.57
N PRO A 90 1.99 1.31 -9.45
CA PRO A 90 0.56 1.25 -9.21
C PRO A 90 0.15 0.52 -7.92
N LEU A 91 0.88 -0.53 -7.53
CA LEU A 91 0.61 -1.24 -6.28
C LEU A 91 0.94 -0.38 -5.04
N LEU A 92 2.04 0.38 -5.12
CA LEU A 92 2.42 1.33 -4.08
C LEU A 92 1.37 2.45 -3.95
N ALA A 93 0.97 3.05 -5.06
CA ALA A 93 -0.08 4.06 -5.11
C ALA A 93 -1.38 3.55 -4.46
N ARG A 94 -1.81 2.35 -4.84
CA ARG A 94 -3.02 1.74 -4.29
C ARG A 94 -2.92 1.44 -2.80
N SER A 95 -1.75 1.03 -2.30
CA SER A 95 -1.56 0.82 -0.85
C SER A 95 -1.76 2.12 -0.06
N HIS A 96 -1.31 3.26 -0.58
CA HIS A 96 -1.60 4.57 0.00
C HIS A 96 -3.08 4.93 -0.06
N LEU A 97 -3.80 4.57 -1.14
CA LEU A 97 -5.24 4.78 -1.24
C LEU A 97 -6.00 4.03 -0.13
N VAL A 98 -5.64 2.78 0.14
CA VAL A 98 -6.26 1.97 1.22
C VAL A 98 -5.88 2.52 2.60
N LEU A 99 -4.63 2.96 2.82
CA LEU A 99 -4.22 3.63 4.06
C LEU A 99 -5.03 4.91 4.31
N SER A 100 -5.28 5.72 3.28
CA SER A 100 -6.15 6.90 3.38
C SER A 100 -7.55 6.52 3.91
N SER A 101 -8.14 5.43 3.38
CA SER A 101 -9.45 4.94 3.86
C SER A 101 -9.41 4.45 5.30
N ILE A 102 -8.33 3.78 5.70
CA ILE A 102 -8.14 3.33 7.08
C ILE A 102 -8.07 4.51 8.04
N PHE A 103 -7.29 5.55 7.70
CA PHE A 103 -7.13 6.73 8.55
C PHE A 103 -8.40 7.58 8.62
N GLU A 104 -9.23 7.61 7.56
CA GLU A 104 -10.57 8.19 7.64
C GLU A 104 -11.45 7.47 8.65
N ASN A 105 -11.49 6.13 8.61
CA ASN A 105 -12.31 5.32 9.52
C ASN A 105 -11.90 5.45 10.99
N VAL A 106 -10.63 5.70 11.28
CA VAL A 106 -10.18 5.96 12.66
C VAL A 106 -10.28 7.43 13.06
N GLY A 107 -10.74 8.31 12.16
CA GLY A 107 -10.94 9.73 12.44
C GLY A 107 -9.64 10.53 12.50
N ASP A 108 -8.67 10.22 11.65
CA ASP A 108 -7.40 10.93 11.48
C ASP A 108 -7.32 11.62 10.11
N PRO A 109 -7.93 12.80 9.95
CA PRO A 109 -8.00 13.48 8.67
C PRO A 109 -6.63 13.91 8.12
N ALA A 110 -5.65 14.17 8.98
CA ALA A 110 -4.32 14.59 8.55
C ALA A 110 -3.57 13.43 7.86
N SER A 111 -3.54 12.25 8.48
CA SER A 111 -2.95 11.05 7.87
C SER A 111 -3.75 10.58 6.65
N CYS A 112 -5.08 10.71 6.68
CA CYS A 112 -5.96 10.43 5.56
C CYS A 112 -5.55 11.24 4.32
N LEU A 113 -5.39 12.57 4.48
CA LEU A 113 -5.01 13.47 3.38
C LEU A 113 -3.57 13.20 2.90
N ASP A 114 -2.61 13.01 3.80
CA ASP A 114 -1.21 12.71 3.42
C ASP A 114 -1.13 11.48 2.53
N HIS A 115 -1.81 10.40 2.91
CA HIS A 115 -1.83 9.19 2.10
C HIS A 115 -2.61 9.35 0.79
N ALA A 116 -3.70 10.11 0.75
CA ALA A 116 -4.42 10.39 -0.49
C ALA A 116 -3.57 11.20 -1.49
N LEU A 117 -2.80 12.19 -1.00
CA LEU A 117 -1.86 12.95 -1.82
C LEU A 117 -0.77 12.06 -2.40
N ARG A 118 -0.11 11.25 -1.56
CA ARG A 118 0.93 10.31 -2.02
C ARG A 118 0.40 9.31 -3.04
N ALA A 119 -0.83 8.85 -2.86
CA ALA A 119 -1.47 7.94 -3.81
C ALA A 119 -1.57 8.57 -5.20
N VAL A 120 -1.98 9.84 -5.29
CA VAL A 120 -2.12 10.57 -6.57
C VAL A 120 -0.74 10.93 -7.15
N GLU A 121 0.24 11.33 -6.32
CA GLU A 121 1.61 11.65 -6.76
C GLU A 121 2.32 10.46 -7.41
N LEU A 122 1.95 9.24 -7.05
CA LEU A 122 2.52 8.01 -7.59
C LEU A 122 1.87 7.56 -8.92
N LEU A 123 0.84 8.26 -9.41
CA LEU A 123 0.24 7.96 -10.71
C LEU A 123 1.10 8.54 -11.84
N ASP A 124 1.43 7.69 -12.80
CA ASP A 124 2.16 8.05 -14.01
C ASP A 124 1.25 8.36 -15.20
N ASP A 125 1.82 8.75 -16.32
CA ASP A 125 1.06 9.09 -17.53
C ASP A 125 0.37 7.86 -18.16
N ASP A 126 0.89 6.65 -17.89
CA ASP A 126 0.33 5.39 -18.38
C ASP A 126 -0.83 4.88 -17.51
N THR A 127 -1.11 5.52 -16.38
CA THR A 127 -2.23 5.16 -15.51
C THR A 127 -3.55 5.41 -16.22
N ASP A 128 -4.38 4.37 -16.30
CA ASP A 128 -5.69 4.45 -16.96
C ASP A 128 -6.62 5.50 -16.30
N GLU A 129 -7.49 6.10 -17.12
CA GLU A 129 -8.38 7.20 -16.70
C GLU A 129 -9.35 6.80 -15.58
N ARG A 130 -9.81 5.55 -15.54
CA ARG A 130 -10.70 5.03 -14.49
C ARG A 130 -9.99 4.99 -13.13
N THR A 131 -8.78 4.45 -13.10
CA THR A 131 -7.94 4.42 -11.91
C THR A 131 -7.65 5.84 -11.45
N ARG A 132 -7.19 6.72 -12.34
CA ARG A 132 -6.92 8.13 -12.04
C ARG A 132 -8.15 8.84 -11.46
N GLY A 133 -9.32 8.65 -12.05
CA GLY A 133 -10.59 9.22 -11.58
C GLY A 133 -10.94 8.76 -10.16
N ASN A 134 -10.76 7.48 -9.83
CA ASN A 134 -11.01 6.95 -8.49
C ASN A 134 -10.04 7.51 -7.43
N PHE A 135 -8.76 7.71 -7.80
CA PHE A 135 -7.75 8.28 -6.91
C PHE A 135 -8.02 9.77 -6.65
N LEU A 136 -8.39 10.52 -7.68
CA LEU A 136 -8.79 11.93 -7.55
C LEU A 136 -10.06 12.08 -6.70
N LEU A 137 -11.04 11.19 -6.87
CA LEU A 137 -12.24 11.14 -6.04
C LEU A 137 -11.88 10.95 -4.56
N ARG A 138 -10.99 10.00 -4.26
CA ARG A 138 -10.52 9.77 -2.89
C ARG A 138 -9.78 10.96 -2.31
N LEU A 139 -8.93 11.61 -3.11
CA LEU A 139 -8.24 12.85 -2.69
C LEU A 139 -9.26 13.97 -2.42
N ALA A 140 -10.29 14.10 -3.26
CA ALA A 140 -11.35 15.09 -3.07
C ALA A 140 -12.12 14.86 -1.76
N ASP A 141 -12.51 13.60 -1.46
CA ASP A 141 -13.15 13.23 -0.19
C ASP A 141 -12.26 13.61 1.01
N SER A 142 -10.95 13.31 0.93
CA SER A 142 -9.98 13.61 2.01
C SER A 142 -9.77 15.11 2.21
N LEU A 143 -9.75 15.90 1.13
CA LEU A 143 -9.67 17.36 1.17
C LEU A 143 -10.95 17.98 1.79
N ALA A 144 -12.12 17.45 1.45
CA ALA A 144 -13.39 17.89 2.01
C ALA A 144 -13.44 17.66 3.53
N VAL A 145 -13.07 16.46 3.99
CA VAL A 145 -13.01 16.12 5.43
C VAL A 145 -12.00 17.02 6.18
N SER A 146 -10.91 17.44 5.53
CA SER A 146 -9.95 18.39 6.12
C SER A 146 -10.37 19.86 6.03
N GLY A 147 -11.56 20.16 5.49
CA GLY A 147 -12.10 21.52 5.38
C GLY A 147 -11.57 22.33 4.19
N SER A 148 -10.79 21.71 3.28
CA SER A 148 -10.23 22.36 2.09
C SER A 148 -11.22 22.32 0.91
N ASN A 149 -12.40 22.92 1.09
CA ASN A 149 -13.57 22.75 0.24
C ASN A 149 -13.36 23.16 -1.22
N ASP A 150 -12.66 24.27 -1.49
CA ASP A 150 -12.41 24.70 -2.89
C ASP A 150 -11.41 23.76 -3.59
N ALA A 151 -10.39 23.26 -2.89
CA ALA A 151 -9.48 22.26 -3.42
C ALA A 151 -10.20 20.92 -3.67
N ALA A 152 -11.06 20.49 -2.73
CA ALA A 152 -11.90 19.31 -2.89
C ALA A 152 -12.77 19.41 -4.14
N ARG A 153 -13.48 20.54 -4.31
CA ARG A 153 -14.31 20.81 -5.49
C ARG A 153 -13.52 20.68 -6.80
N HIS A 154 -12.31 21.23 -6.85
CA HIS A 154 -11.47 21.12 -8.04
C HIS A 154 -11.17 19.65 -8.40
N ARG A 155 -10.79 18.84 -7.42
CA ARG A 155 -10.51 17.41 -7.62
C ARG A 155 -11.76 16.59 -7.98
N TYR A 156 -12.92 16.93 -7.39
CA TYR A 156 -14.18 16.29 -7.81
C TYR A 156 -14.50 16.58 -9.29
N LEU A 157 -14.31 17.81 -9.75
CA LEU A 157 -14.57 18.18 -11.14
C LEU A 157 -13.58 17.52 -12.12
N GLU A 158 -12.32 17.36 -11.72
CA GLU A 158 -11.34 16.59 -12.51
C GLU A 158 -11.74 15.12 -12.62
N ALA A 159 -12.15 14.50 -11.50
CA ALA A 159 -12.61 13.11 -11.49
C ALA A 159 -13.88 12.93 -12.34
N GLU A 160 -14.84 13.87 -12.24
CA GLU A 160 -16.05 13.88 -13.06
C GLU A 160 -15.70 13.90 -14.55
N HIS A 161 -14.79 14.78 -14.96
CA HIS A 161 -14.36 14.91 -16.35
C HIS A 161 -13.84 13.59 -16.92
N LEU A 162 -13.01 12.87 -16.17
CA LEU A 162 -12.51 11.55 -16.58
C LEU A 162 -13.65 10.54 -16.74
N PHE A 163 -14.60 10.49 -15.82
CA PHE A 163 -15.73 9.57 -15.94
C PHE A 163 -16.71 9.97 -17.06
N VAL A 164 -16.79 11.26 -17.43
CA VAL A 164 -17.50 11.71 -18.64
C VAL A 164 -16.83 11.16 -19.89
N THR A 165 -15.50 11.25 -19.98
CA THR A 165 -14.73 10.74 -21.14
C THR A 165 -14.91 9.23 -21.29
N LEU A 166 -14.98 8.50 -20.18
CA LEU A 166 -15.21 7.05 -20.16
C LEU A 166 -16.67 6.62 -20.39
N GLY A 167 -17.62 7.57 -20.41
CA GLY A 167 -19.04 7.25 -20.46
C GLY A 167 -19.58 6.51 -19.21
N ASP A 168 -18.85 6.55 -18.08
CA ASP A 168 -19.21 5.88 -16.83
C ASP A 168 -20.20 6.73 -16.03
N VAL A 169 -21.48 6.63 -16.35
CA VAL A 169 -22.55 7.44 -15.76
C VAL A 169 -22.72 7.17 -14.26
N GLU A 170 -22.54 5.93 -13.80
CA GLU A 170 -22.68 5.60 -12.39
C GLU A 170 -21.60 6.28 -11.54
N ARG A 171 -20.35 6.30 -12.01
CA ARG A 171 -19.26 7.02 -11.37
C ARG A 171 -19.45 8.53 -11.39
N GLN A 172 -19.94 9.08 -12.50
CA GLN A 172 -20.31 10.51 -12.58
C GLN A 172 -21.36 10.87 -11.52
N LEU A 173 -22.41 10.07 -11.37
CA LEU A 173 -23.44 10.28 -10.35
C LEU A 173 -22.83 10.22 -8.93
N GLY A 174 -21.94 9.26 -8.66
CA GLY A 174 -21.25 9.14 -7.39
C GLY A 174 -20.38 10.36 -7.06
N VAL A 175 -19.62 10.86 -8.04
CA VAL A 175 -18.80 12.08 -7.88
C VAL A 175 -19.67 13.30 -7.59
N LEU A 176 -20.75 13.49 -8.38
CA LEU A 176 -21.68 14.61 -8.19
C LEU A 176 -22.37 14.56 -6.83
N ASN A 177 -22.71 13.36 -6.34
CA ASN A 177 -23.25 13.18 -5.00
C ASN A 177 -22.26 13.59 -3.92
N ASN A 178 -21.02 13.09 -3.98
CA ASN A 178 -19.99 13.41 -2.98
C ASN A 178 -19.65 14.91 -2.99
N LEU A 179 -19.57 15.52 -4.18
CA LEU A 179 -19.40 16.97 -4.31
C LEU A 179 -20.57 17.73 -3.68
N THR A 180 -21.82 17.34 -4.00
CA THR A 180 -23.02 17.96 -3.40
C THR A 180 -23.00 17.84 -1.87
N TYR A 181 -22.66 16.67 -1.35
CA TYR A 181 -22.58 16.41 0.08
C TYR A 181 -21.51 17.30 0.74
N SER A 182 -20.32 17.38 0.14
CA SER A 182 -19.23 18.25 0.60
C SER A 182 -19.64 19.74 0.63
N GLU A 183 -20.37 20.20 -0.38
CA GLU A 183 -20.88 21.58 -0.45
C GLU A 183 -21.95 21.84 0.62
N VAL A 184 -22.81 20.85 0.91
CA VAL A 184 -23.80 20.92 2.02
C VAL A 184 -23.09 21.02 3.37
N GLU A 185 -22.11 20.17 3.65
CA GLU A 185 -21.34 20.20 4.90
C GLU A 185 -20.57 21.53 5.07
N ALA A 186 -20.13 22.13 3.97
CA ALA A 186 -19.49 23.44 3.94
C ALA A 186 -20.49 24.63 4.06
N GLY A 187 -21.80 24.37 4.16
CA GLY A 187 -22.83 25.41 4.19
C GLY A 187 -23.02 26.13 2.86
N GLN A 188 -22.48 25.63 1.77
CA GLN A 188 -22.54 26.22 0.43
C GLN A 188 -23.80 25.75 -0.34
N TYR A 189 -24.96 25.87 0.28
CA TYR A 189 -26.22 25.27 -0.19
C TYR A 189 -26.61 25.66 -1.61
N ARG A 190 -26.28 26.86 -2.08
CA ARG A 190 -26.55 27.27 -3.45
C ARG A 190 -25.72 26.50 -4.47
N ARG A 191 -24.43 26.30 -4.19
CA ARG A 191 -23.56 25.46 -5.03
C ARG A 191 -24.02 24.01 -5.00
N ALA A 192 -24.35 23.49 -3.82
CA ALA A 192 -24.90 22.15 -3.65
C ALA A 192 -26.17 21.95 -4.47
N TRP A 193 -27.04 22.94 -4.53
CA TRP A 193 -28.24 22.91 -5.38
C TRP A 193 -27.88 22.81 -6.88
N GLU A 194 -26.95 23.66 -7.35
CA GLU A 194 -26.51 23.63 -8.75
C GLU A 194 -25.91 22.28 -9.13
N THR A 195 -25.06 21.71 -8.27
CA THR A 195 -24.46 20.38 -8.45
C THR A 195 -25.51 19.28 -8.42
N SER A 196 -26.45 19.32 -7.48
CA SER A 196 -27.54 18.34 -7.38
C SER A 196 -28.48 18.37 -8.59
N GLN A 197 -28.73 19.54 -9.18
CA GLN A 197 -29.51 19.64 -10.41
C GLN A 197 -28.78 19.01 -11.62
N ARG A 198 -27.44 19.09 -11.66
CA ARG A 198 -26.63 18.37 -12.66
C ARG A 198 -26.78 16.86 -12.47
N MET A 199 -26.65 16.36 -11.25
CA MET A 199 -26.84 14.95 -10.90
C MET A 199 -28.24 14.44 -11.32
N ARG A 200 -29.30 15.19 -10.99
CA ARG A 200 -30.68 14.83 -11.37
C ARG A 200 -30.90 14.79 -12.88
N ARG A 201 -30.34 15.74 -13.62
CA ARG A 201 -30.42 15.76 -15.08
C ARG A 201 -29.71 14.55 -15.67
N LEU A 202 -28.50 14.25 -15.21
CA LEU A 202 -27.71 13.09 -15.66
C LEU A 202 -28.46 11.77 -15.40
N ALA A 203 -29.01 11.58 -14.22
CA ALA A 203 -29.79 10.39 -13.88
C ALA A 203 -31.01 10.23 -14.79
N ARG A 204 -31.80 11.30 -14.96
CA ARG A 204 -33.00 11.29 -15.85
C ARG A 204 -32.66 11.00 -17.32
N SER A 205 -31.60 11.62 -17.86
CA SER A 205 -31.22 11.42 -19.27
C SER A 205 -30.76 9.99 -19.58
N ASN A 206 -30.36 9.25 -18.55
CA ASN A 206 -29.91 7.86 -18.67
C ASN A 206 -30.91 6.83 -18.09
N GLY A 207 -32.10 7.26 -17.66
CA GLY A 207 -33.13 6.37 -17.13
C GLY A 207 -32.76 5.72 -15.79
N ILE A 208 -31.83 6.35 -15.01
CA ILE A 208 -31.34 5.84 -13.73
C ILE A 208 -32.14 6.50 -12.60
N GLY A 209 -32.72 5.69 -11.71
CA GLY A 209 -33.31 6.13 -10.46
C GLY A 209 -32.22 6.61 -9.47
N LEU A 210 -32.52 7.64 -8.69
CA LEU A 210 -31.62 8.05 -7.62
C LEU A 210 -31.73 7.04 -6.47
N ASN A 211 -30.58 6.57 -5.99
CA ASN A 211 -30.55 5.69 -4.83
C ASN A 211 -30.83 6.46 -3.52
N PRO A 212 -31.16 5.77 -2.41
CA PRO A 212 -31.48 6.41 -1.12
C PRO A 212 -30.44 7.41 -0.61
N ALA A 213 -29.14 7.14 -0.80
CA ALA A 213 -28.07 8.03 -0.37
C ALA A 213 -28.03 9.34 -1.18
N PHE A 214 -28.32 9.28 -2.50
CA PHE A 214 -28.41 10.48 -3.34
C PHE A 214 -29.64 11.33 -2.97
N LEU A 215 -30.74 10.67 -2.61
CA LEU A 215 -31.96 11.34 -2.16
C LEU A 215 -31.78 12.01 -0.80
N ASP A 216 -31.02 11.42 0.15
CA ASP A 216 -30.62 12.07 1.39
C ASP A 216 -29.79 13.35 1.14
N THR A 217 -28.78 13.26 0.27
CA THR A 217 -27.95 14.43 -0.10
C THR A 217 -28.78 15.56 -0.74
N LEU A 218 -29.72 15.21 -1.61
CA LEU A 218 -30.65 16.15 -2.21
C LEU A 218 -31.55 16.81 -1.17
N ALA A 219 -32.11 16.02 -0.25
CA ALA A 219 -32.96 16.51 0.83
C ALA A 219 -32.20 17.47 1.75
N ARG A 220 -30.95 17.16 2.13
CA ARG A 220 -30.09 18.06 2.93
C ARG A 220 -29.82 19.37 2.21
N THR A 221 -29.67 19.33 0.89
CA THR A 221 -29.53 20.54 0.06
C THR A 221 -30.76 21.43 0.16
N HIS A 222 -31.96 20.87 -0.03
CA HIS A 222 -33.23 21.60 0.10
C HIS A 222 -33.47 22.09 1.53
N LEU A 223 -33.12 21.28 2.54
CA LEU A 223 -33.21 21.65 3.96
C LEU A 223 -32.33 22.87 4.30
N GLY A 224 -31.10 22.90 3.75
CA GLY A 224 -30.20 24.05 3.89
C GLY A 224 -30.70 25.33 3.22
N LEU A 225 -31.47 25.20 2.14
CA LEU A 225 -32.12 26.31 1.45
C LEU A 225 -33.46 26.75 2.11
N GLY A 226 -33.95 26.00 3.10
CA GLY A 226 -35.25 26.24 3.75
C GLY A 226 -36.45 25.73 2.95
N GLU A 227 -36.25 24.93 1.91
CA GLU A 227 -37.27 24.37 1.03
C GLU A 227 -37.83 23.06 1.61
N LEU A 228 -38.54 23.17 2.75
CA LEU A 228 -38.96 22.04 3.59
C LEU A 228 -39.82 21.00 2.85
N ASP A 229 -40.71 21.43 1.96
CA ASP A 229 -41.59 20.51 1.23
C ASP A 229 -40.80 19.69 0.19
N LEU A 230 -39.82 20.28 -0.48
CA LEU A 230 -38.95 19.57 -1.40
C LEU A 230 -38.01 18.60 -0.67
N ALA A 231 -37.50 19.00 0.47
CA ALA A 231 -36.70 18.12 1.34
C ALA A 231 -37.52 16.91 1.80
N ARG A 232 -38.76 17.14 2.28
CA ARG A 232 -39.68 16.08 2.67
C ARG A 232 -39.96 15.08 1.55
N HIS A 233 -40.25 15.61 0.35
CA HIS A 233 -40.52 14.76 -0.82
C HIS A 233 -39.35 13.84 -1.15
N ALA A 234 -38.13 14.39 -1.20
CA ALA A 234 -36.92 13.61 -1.49
C ALA A 234 -36.64 12.53 -0.42
N LEU A 235 -36.90 12.83 0.87
CA LEU A 235 -36.73 11.87 1.96
C LEU A 235 -37.74 10.73 1.90
N LEU A 236 -39.02 11.03 1.61
CA LEU A 236 -40.04 9.99 1.46
C LEU A 236 -39.78 9.10 0.25
N GLU A 237 -39.33 9.66 -0.89
CA GLU A 237 -38.87 8.91 -2.04
C GLU A 237 -37.68 8.01 -1.65
N GLY A 238 -36.71 8.54 -0.88
CA GLY A 238 -35.55 7.78 -0.41
C GLY A 238 -35.90 6.62 0.53
N ILE A 239 -36.86 6.83 1.43
CA ILE A 239 -37.35 5.79 2.34
C ILE A 239 -38.08 4.70 1.55
N GLN A 240 -38.93 5.08 0.60
CA GLN A 240 -39.63 4.11 -0.26
C GLN A 240 -38.63 3.30 -1.10
N ALA A 241 -37.57 3.91 -1.61
CA ALA A 241 -36.55 3.23 -2.39
C ALA A 241 -35.67 2.26 -1.58
N LEU A 242 -35.70 2.31 -0.22
CA LEU A 242 -35.02 1.32 0.62
C LEU A 242 -35.57 -0.09 0.46
N ASP A 243 -36.88 -0.21 0.26
CA ASP A 243 -37.57 -1.49 0.10
C ASP A 243 -37.21 -2.19 -1.23
N ASP A 244 -36.91 -1.39 -2.25
CA ASP A 244 -36.55 -1.86 -3.59
C ASP A 244 -35.04 -2.14 -3.77
N SER A 245 -34.20 -1.57 -2.89
CA SER A 245 -32.75 -1.66 -2.97
C SER A 245 -32.22 -2.72 -1.98
N GLY A 246 -31.91 -3.92 -2.49
CA GLY A 246 -31.36 -5.02 -1.68
C GLY A 246 -29.97 -4.76 -1.06
N ASP A 247 -29.28 -3.70 -1.43
CA ASP A 247 -27.88 -3.42 -1.08
C ASP A 247 -27.67 -1.95 -0.69
N VAL A 248 -27.99 -1.59 0.58
CA VAL A 248 -27.77 -0.25 1.16
C VAL A 248 -26.83 -0.28 2.36
N GLN A 249 -26.08 0.80 2.56
CA GLN A 249 -25.28 0.96 3.79
C GLN A 249 -26.18 0.83 5.04
N ALA A 250 -25.67 0.15 6.07
CA ALA A 250 -26.40 -0.08 7.31
C ALA A 250 -26.94 1.20 7.97
N SER A 251 -26.29 2.34 7.76
CA SER A 251 -26.69 3.65 8.32
C SER A 251 -27.69 4.43 7.47
N THR A 252 -27.89 4.08 6.19
CA THR A 252 -28.74 4.89 5.27
C THR A 252 -30.17 5.07 5.77
N PRO A 253 -30.88 4.04 6.29
CA PRO A 253 -32.23 4.24 6.82
C PRO A 253 -32.26 5.24 7.98
N ALA A 254 -31.32 5.13 8.93
CA ALA A 254 -31.24 6.05 10.06
C ALA A 254 -30.91 7.49 9.62
N GLN A 255 -30.09 7.66 8.57
CA GLN A 255 -29.77 8.99 8.00
C GLN A 255 -31.01 9.66 7.43
N LEU A 256 -31.78 8.93 6.61
CA LEU A 256 -33.04 9.44 6.03
C LEU A 256 -34.06 9.83 7.10
N LEU A 257 -34.26 8.97 8.11
CA LEU A 257 -35.19 9.25 9.21
C LEU A 257 -34.75 10.45 10.05
N LEU A 258 -33.46 10.57 10.35
CA LEU A 258 -32.93 11.71 11.08
C LEU A 258 -33.16 13.02 10.33
N ALA A 259 -32.92 13.04 9.02
CA ALA A 259 -33.18 14.20 8.18
C ALA A 259 -34.69 14.50 8.07
N LEU A 260 -35.53 13.47 7.99
CA LEU A 260 -37.01 13.64 7.97
C LEU A 260 -37.53 14.25 9.26
N ALA A 261 -37.05 13.77 10.41
CA ALA A 261 -37.41 14.33 11.71
C ALA A 261 -37.02 15.81 11.82
N GLU A 262 -35.87 16.21 11.28
CA GLU A 262 -35.46 17.62 11.22
C GLU A 262 -36.41 18.47 10.35
N VAL A 263 -36.83 17.96 9.19
CA VAL A 263 -37.82 18.62 8.32
C VAL A 263 -39.13 18.76 9.06
N GLN A 264 -39.66 17.70 9.70
CA GLN A 264 -40.91 17.71 10.47
C GLN A 264 -40.83 18.71 11.63
N ARG A 265 -39.75 18.73 12.38
CA ARG A 265 -39.50 19.69 13.45
C ARG A 265 -39.55 21.14 12.95
N ARG A 266 -38.85 21.46 11.85
CA ARG A 266 -38.86 22.80 11.26
C ARG A 266 -40.20 23.19 10.64
N SER A 267 -40.98 22.21 10.20
CA SER A 267 -42.36 22.44 9.71
C SER A 267 -43.36 22.60 10.84
N GLY A 268 -42.95 22.42 12.12
CA GLY A 268 -43.86 22.52 13.30
C GLY A 268 -44.61 21.23 13.60
N ASP A 269 -44.43 20.15 12.85
CA ASP A 269 -45.05 18.85 13.12
C ASP A 269 -44.23 18.06 14.15
N LEU A 270 -44.28 18.51 15.39
CA LEU A 270 -43.48 17.96 16.49
C LEU A 270 -43.89 16.53 16.86
N ALA A 271 -45.15 16.16 16.62
CA ALA A 271 -45.65 14.81 16.93
C ALA A 271 -45.05 13.79 15.93
N ALA A 272 -45.06 14.11 14.63
CA ALA A 272 -44.45 13.28 13.61
C ALA A 272 -42.92 13.20 13.81
N ALA A 273 -42.25 14.31 14.15
CA ALA A 273 -40.82 14.34 14.42
C ALA A 273 -40.43 13.41 15.58
N ARG A 274 -41.23 13.37 16.63
CA ARG A 274 -41.02 12.47 17.80
C ARG A 274 -41.10 11.01 17.38
N HIS A 275 -42.13 10.64 16.65
CA HIS A 275 -42.30 9.26 16.16
C HIS A 275 -41.15 8.82 15.26
N THR A 276 -40.76 9.68 14.29
CA THR A 276 -39.66 9.41 13.38
C THR A 276 -38.30 9.26 14.11
N LEU A 277 -38.05 10.06 15.17
CA LEU A 277 -36.82 9.92 15.98
C LEU A 277 -36.81 8.65 16.82
N ASP A 278 -37.98 8.21 17.34
CA ASP A 278 -38.08 6.95 18.06
C ASP A 278 -37.78 5.75 17.15
N GLU A 279 -38.33 5.73 15.93
CA GLU A 279 -38.01 4.72 14.91
C GLU A 279 -36.50 4.76 14.52
N CYS A 280 -35.95 5.93 14.31
CA CYS A 280 -34.53 6.10 14.02
C CYS A 280 -33.63 5.53 15.13
N ARG A 281 -34.01 5.76 16.39
CA ARG A 281 -33.31 5.23 17.57
C ARG A 281 -33.34 3.70 17.61
N GLU A 282 -34.48 3.08 17.34
CA GLU A 282 -34.59 1.62 17.27
C GLU A 282 -33.66 1.02 16.22
N ILE A 283 -33.63 1.56 15.01
CA ILE A 283 -32.69 1.14 13.95
C ILE A 283 -31.24 1.31 14.39
N CYS A 284 -30.91 2.41 15.07
CA CYS A 284 -29.55 2.63 15.57
C CYS A 284 -29.12 1.56 16.59
N LEU A 285 -30.04 1.15 17.47
CA LEU A 285 -29.78 0.10 18.46
C LEU A 285 -29.65 -1.29 17.80
N GLU A 286 -30.58 -1.66 16.93
CA GLU A 286 -30.55 -2.95 16.22
C GLU A 286 -29.31 -3.15 15.39
N ARG A 287 -28.86 -2.08 14.72
CA ARG A 287 -27.70 -2.13 13.81
C ARG A 287 -26.39 -1.69 14.45
N ASN A 288 -26.37 -1.41 15.76
CA ASN A 288 -25.19 -0.94 16.51
C ASN A 288 -24.56 0.34 15.91
N LEU A 289 -25.38 1.30 15.47
CA LEU A 289 -24.96 2.56 14.86
C LEU A 289 -24.67 3.64 15.92
N THR A 290 -23.66 3.43 16.76
CA THR A 290 -23.35 4.29 17.91
C THR A 290 -23.24 5.77 17.54
N GLY A 291 -22.56 6.11 16.45
CA GLY A 291 -22.41 7.50 15.99
C GLY A 291 -23.75 8.16 15.62
N MET A 292 -24.62 7.43 14.94
CA MET A 292 -25.96 7.90 14.60
C MET A 292 -26.84 8.03 15.84
N GLY A 293 -26.72 7.11 16.81
CA GLY A 293 -27.44 7.20 18.08
C GLY A 293 -27.12 8.49 18.85
N VAL A 294 -25.88 8.96 18.80
CA VAL A 294 -25.49 10.25 19.38
C VAL A 294 -26.17 11.42 18.65
N GLU A 295 -26.26 11.38 17.32
CA GLU A 295 -26.98 12.41 16.55
C GLU A 295 -28.50 12.40 16.82
N VAL A 296 -29.09 11.24 17.07
CA VAL A 296 -30.50 11.11 17.49
C VAL A 296 -30.72 11.82 18.82
N LEU A 297 -29.83 11.68 19.82
CA LEU A 297 -29.93 12.40 21.09
C LEU A 297 -29.92 13.92 20.89
N ARG A 298 -29.08 14.42 20.02
CA ARG A 298 -29.03 15.84 19.66
C ARG A 298 -30.35 16.30 19.04
N ALA A 299 -30.91 15.53 18.12
CA ALA A 299 -32.17 15.86 17.46
C ALA A 299 -33.36 15.80 18.44
N GLN A 300 -33.36 14.84 19.36
CA GLN A 300 -34.38 14.75 20.43
C GLN A 300 -34.32 15.97 21.37
N SER A 301 -33.10 16.40 21.77
CA SER A 301 -32.95 17.61 22.57
C SER A 301 -33.51 18.85 21.83
N GLN A 302 -33.24 19.00 20.55
CA GLN A 302 -33.77 20.11 19.73
C GLN A 302 -35.29 20.03 19.57
N LEU A 303 -35.84 18.83 19.49
CA LEU A 303 -37.29 18.61 19.43
C LEU A 303 -37.97 19.03 20.75
N HIS A 304 -37.46 18.63 21.91
CA HIS A 304 -37.96 19.05 23.21
C HIS A 304 -37.90 20.57 23.39
N ALA A 305 -36.78 21.19 22.95
CA ALA A 305 -36.67 22.66 22.98
C ALA A 305 -37.74 23.34 22.10
N ALA A 306 -38.03 22.80 20.91
CA ALA A 306 -39.07 23.31 20.02
C ALA A 306 -40.47 23.12 20.57
N ALA A 307 -40.68 22.10 21.41
CA ALA A 307 -41.92 21.85 22.14
C ALA A 307 -42.11 22.71 23.41
N GLY A 308 -41.08 23.52 23.79
CA GLY A 308 -41.06 24.28 25.03
C GLY A 308 -40.72 23.45 26.29
N GLU A 309 -40.29 22.23 26.11
CA GLU A 309 -39.93 21.28 27.17
C GLU A 309 -38.44 21.46 27.52
N PHE A 310 -38.06 22.62 28.06
CA PHE A 310 -36.67 23.05 28.21
C PHE A 310 -35.83 22.23 29.19
N GLU A 311 -36.44 21.68 30.24
CA GLU A 311 -35.74 20.81 31.20
C GLU A 311 -35.31 19.53 30.53
N GLN A 312 -36.22 18.83 29.83
CA GLN A 312 -35.91 17.62 29.08
C GLN A 312 -34.91 17.88 27.93
N ALA A 313 -35.03 19.04 27.28
CA ALA A 313 -34.09 19.44 26.25
C ALA A 313 -32.66 19.61 26.80
N TYR A 314 -32.53 20.22 27.98
CA TYR A 314 -31.24 20.42 28.64
C TYR A 314 -30.62 19.10 29.10
N ASP A 315 -31.39 18.22 29.71
CA ASP A 315 -30.92 16.91 30.17
C ASP A 315 -30.40 16.06 29.00
N LEU A 316 -31.18 16.00 27.91
CA LEU A 316 -30.77 15.29 26.70
C LEU A 316 -29.56 15.93 26.02
N PHE A 317 -29.45 17.26 26.03
CA PHE A 317 -28.26 17.95 25.48
C PHE A 317 -27.00 17.64 26.29
N THR A 318 -27.13 17.59 27.61
CA THR A 318 -26.01 17.23 28.50
C THR A 318 -25.57 15.80 28.23
N PHE A 319 -26.52 14.88 28.13
CA PHE A 319 -26.26 13.48 27.84
C PHE A 319 -25.62 13.31 26.42
N TYR A 320 -26.18 14.02 25.42
CA TYR A 320 -25.58 14.07 24.08
C TYR A 320 -24.12 14.52 24.14
N HIS A 321 -23.83 15.58 24.89
CA HIS A 321 -22.50 16.14 24.99
C HIS A 321 -21.50 15.14 25.61
N GLU A 322 -21.92 14.42 26.64
CA GLU A 322 -21.12 13.36 27.26
C GLU A 322 -20.84 12.22 26.28
N GLU A 323 -21.87 11.73 25.59
CA GLU A 323 -21.71 10.63 24.63
C GLU A 323 -20.89 11.03 23.40
N ALA A 324 -21.06 12.25 22.89
CA ALA A 324 -20.24 12.80 21.80
C ALA A 324 -18.75 12.90 22.20
N ASN A 325 -18.47 13.33 23.44
CA ASN A 325 -17.11 13.36 23.96
C ASN A 325 -16.51 11.96 24.14
N ARG A 326 -17.30 10.99 24.63
CA ARG A 326 -16.88 9.58 24.73
C ARG A 326 -16.54 9.01 23.35
N LEU A 327 -17.39 9.25 22.36
CA LEU A 327 -17.18 8.79 20.99
C LEU A 327 -15.92 9.42 20.38
N THR A 328 -15.71 10.72 20.59
CA THR A 328 -14.53 11.44 20.13
C THR A 328 -13.26 10.90 20.79
N SER A 329 -13.29 10.65 22.11
CA SER A 329 -12.17 10.06 22.83
C SER A 329 -11.88 8.65 22.33
N ALA A 330 -12.90 7.81 22.17
CA ALA A 330 -12.74 6.45 21.64
C ALA A 330 -12.13 6.42 20.23
N ARG A 331 -12.52 7.36 19.35
CA ARG A 331 -11.92 7.53 18.03
C ARG A 331 -10.44 7.93 18.11
N ARG A 332 -10.10 8.92 18.96
CA ARG A 332 -8.71 9.33 19.19
C ARG A 332 -7.85 8.17 19.72
N ASP A 333 -8.38 7.42 20.67
CA ASP A 333 -7.69 6.25 21.22
C ASP A 333 -7.51 5.15 20.16
N ALA A 334 -8.50 4.91 19.31
CA ALA A 334 -8.39 3.96 18.21
C ALA A 334 -7.33 4.41 17.18
N ALA A 335 -7.31 5.69 16.82
CA ALA A 335 -6.29 6.26 15.95
C ALA A 335 -4.90 6.15 16.56
N ALA A 336 -4.74 6.48 17.85
CA ALA A 336 -3.48 6.35 18.57
C ALA A 336 -2.99 4.90 18.62
N ARG A 337 -3.88 3.93 18.95
CA ARG A 337 -3.53 2.51 18.93
C ARG A 337 -3.12 2.02 17.54
N THR A 338 -3.80 2.46 16.49
CA THR A 338 -3.45 2.09 15.11
C THR A 338 -2.07 2.63 14.73
N ARG A 339 -1.80 3.91 14.98
CA ARG A 339 -0.48 4.52 14.74
C ARG A 339 0.62 3.82 15.54
N HIS A 340 0.38 3.54 16.82
CA HIS A 340 1.34 2.85 17.69
C HIS A 340 1.65 1.44 17.17
N ALA A 341 0.63 0.67 16.78
CA ALA A 341 0.83 -0.66 16.23
C ALA A 341 1.62 -0.65 14.90
N LEU A 342 1.44 0.36 14.07
CA LEU A 342 2.23 0.56 12.85
C LEU A 342 3.68 0.88 13.20
N PHE A 343 3.90 1.80 14.13
CA PHE A 343 5.24 2.20 14.61
C PHE A 343 6.01 1.03 15.23
N GLU A 344 5.41 0.26 16.14
CA GLU A 344 6.03 -0.94 16.74
C GLU A 344 6.39 -1.98 15.67
N THR A 345 5.51 -2.18 14.69
CA THR A 345 5.77 -3.09 13.58
C THR A 345 6.99 -2.65 12.77
N ASP A 346 7.12 -1.35 12.52
CA ASP A 346 8.24 -0.79 11.78
C ASP A 346 9.55 -0.87 12.57
N GLN A 347 9.53 -0.57 13.86
CA GLN A 347 10.70 -0.72 14.75
C GLN A 347 11.19 -2.18 14.81
N ALA A 348 10.28 -3.12 15.12
CA ALA A 348 10.65 -4.53 15.24
C ALA A 348 11.27 -5.07 13.93
N ARG A 349 10.81 -4.57 12.79
CA ARG A 349 11.33 -4.99 11.48
C ARG A 349 12.66 -4.34 11.14
N GLU A 350 12.84 -3.08 11.50
CA GLU A 350 14.15 -2.42 11.30
C GLU A 350 15.22 -3.08 12.17
N GLU A 351 14.87 -3.46 13.39
CA GLU A 351 15.74 -4.25 14.26
C GLU A 351 16.05 -5.62 13.65
N ALA A 352 15.01 -6.34 13.18
CA ALA A 352 15.20 -7.62 12.51
C ALA A 352 16.08 -7.49 11.26
N ARG A 353 15.91 -6.42 10.48
CA ARG A 353 16.75 -6.12 9.32
C ARG A 353 18.20 -5.83 9.72
N ARG A 354 18.41 -5.06 10.79
CA ARG A 354 19.76 -4.78 11.31
C ARG A 354 20.44 -6.08 11.77
N PHE A 355 19.73 -6.90 12.54
CA PHE A 355 20.25 -8.22 12.95
C PHE A 355 20.53 -9.13 11.75
N TRP A 356 19.64 -9.13 10.75
CA TRP A 356 19.84 -9.91 9.53
C TRP A 356 21.10 -9.48 8.78
N LEU A 357 21.30 -8.16 8.60
CA LEU A 357 22.50 -7.61 7.97
C LEU A 357 23.75 -7.92 8.80
N GLN A 358 23.73 -7.66 10.11
CA GLN A 358 24.86 -7.93 11.00
C GLN A 358 25.28 -9.41 10.98
N ALA A 359 24.31 -10.31 10.94
CA ALA A 359 24.60 -11.75 10.88
C ALA A 359 25.20 -12.21 9.54
N ARG A 360 25.03 -11.42 8.47
CA ARG A 360 25.36 -11.80 7.08
C ARG A 360 26.41 -10.92 6.42
N THR A 361 26.89 -9.89 7.08
CA THR A 361 27.96 -9.02 6.57
C THR A 361 29.25 -9.24 7.36
N ASP A 362 30.37 -9.05 6.68
CA ASP A 362 31.70 -9.03 7.30
C ASP A 362 31.94 -7.64 7.94
N PRO A 363 32.29 -7.57 9.23
CA PRO A 363 32.39 -6.28 9.94
C PRO A 363 33.55 -5.39 9.45
N LEU A 364 34.59 -5.96 8.84
CA LEU A 364 35.72 -5.19 8.34
C LEU A 364 35.42 -4.55 6.98
N THR A 365 34.73 -5.29 6.09
CA THR A 365 34.58 -4.92 4.67
C THR A 365 33.17 -4.44 4.30
N ALA A 366 32.17 -4.68 5.16
CA ALA A 366 30.73 -4.51 4.87
C ALA A 366 30.22 -5.35 3.68
N LEU A 367 31.05 -6.19 3.06
CA LEU A 367 30.59 -7.20 2.11
C LEU A 367 29.80 -8.29 2.84
N TYR A 368 29.05 -9.10 2.09
CA TYR A 368 28.48 -10.29 2.69
C TYR A 368 29.57 -11.22 3.27
N ASN A 369 29.22 -11.98 4.28
CA ASN A 369 30.13 -12.97 4.89
C ASN A 369 29.88 -14.38 4.31
N ARG A 370 30.69 -15.35 4.74
CA ARG A 370 30.59 -16.76 4.32
C ARG A 370 29.19 -17.33 4.56
N ARG A 371 28.56 -16.98 5.69
CA ARG A 371 27.21 -17.48 6.01
C ARG A 371 26.18 -17.08 4.95
N TYR A 372 26.22 -15.85 4.44
CA TYR A 372 25.36 -15.41 3.37
C TYR A 372 25.55 -16.24 2.08
N VAL A 373 26.80 -16.56 1.74
CA VAL A 373 27.11 -17.42 0.58
C VAL A 373 26.51 -18.81 0.77
N ASP A 374 26.65 -19.40 1.95
CA ASP A 374 26.16 -20.74 2.26
C ASP A 374 24.61 -20.82 2.23
N GLU A 375 23.92 -19.71 2.54
CA GLU A 375 22.46 -19.60 2.51
C GLU A 375 21.91 -19.29 1.09
N GLU A 376 22.53 -18.38 0.33
CA GLU A 376 22.00 -17.89 -0.95
C GLU A 376 22.44 -18.70 -2.16
N LEU A 377 23.67 -19.19 -2.18
CA LEU A 377 24.21 -19.91 -3.34
C LEU A 377 23.36 -21.14 -3.73
N PRO A 378 22.85 -21.95 -2.80
CA PRO A 378 21.94 -23.07 -3.14
C PRO A 378 20.64 -22.62 -3.82
N ALA A 379 20.11 -21.43 -3.49
CA ALA A 379 18.92 -20.89 -4.12
C ALA A 379 19.20 -20.48 -5.57
N LEU A 380 20.34 -19.81 -5.80
CA LEU A 380 20.77 -19.39 -7.14
C LEU A 380 21.11 -20.59 -8.04
N LEU A 381 21.63 -21.69 -7.49
CA LEU A 381 21.90 -22.90 -8.25
C LEU A 381 20.62 -23.57 -8.76
N ARG A 382 19.50 -23.50 -8.02
CA ARG A 382 18.19 -23.97 -8.52
C ARG A 382 17.70 -23.20 -9.75
N ASP A 383 18.05 -21.91 -9.87
CA ASP A 383 17.74 -21.12 -11.07
C ASP A 383 18.53 -21.63 -12.29
N VAL A 384 19.76 -22.17 -12.08
CA VAL A 384 20.56 -22.79 -13.12
C VAL A 384 19.92 -24.08 -13.63
N ASP A 385 19.27 -24.86 -12.75
CA ASP A 385 18.52 -26.06 -13.13
C ASP A 385 17.34 -25.73 -14.08
N SER A 386 16.83 -24.50 -13.99
CA SER A 386 15.78 -23.95 -14.85
C SER A 386 16.29 -23.21 -16.11
N GLY A 387 17.58 -23.31 -16.41
CA GLY A 387 18.21 -22.68 -17.59
C GLY A 387 18.83 -21.31 -17.34
N GLY A 388 18.90 -20.84 -16.11
CA GLY A 388 19.61 -19.61 -15.74
C GLY A 388 21.13 -19.75 -15.88
N ALA A 389 21.83 -18.62 -16.05
CA ALA A 389 23.30 -18.58 -16.11
C ALA A 389 23.87 -18.03 -14.79
N LEU A 390 24.85 -18.71 -14.21
CA LEU A 390 25.52 -18.34 -12.97
C LEU A 390 27.00 -18.58 -13.08
N VAL A 391 27.83 -17.59 -12.72
CA VAL A 391 29.30 -17.72 -12.62
C VAL A 391 29.71 -17.45 -11.19
N VAL A 392 30.53 -18.31 -10.61
CA VAL A 392 31.12 -18.17 -9.29
C VAL A 392 32.64 -18.03 -9.45
N ALA A 393 33.20 -17.01 -8.82
CA ALA A 393 34.64 -16.78 -8.81
C ALA A 393 35.13 -16.60 -7.37
N ILE A 394 36.24 -17.25 -7.05
CA ILE A 394 37.00 -17.02 -5.82
C ILE A 394 38.19 -16.13 -6.15
N MET A 395 38.41 -15.11 -5.33
CA MET A 395 39.50 -14.16 -5.42
C MET A 395 40.33 -14.19 -4.15
N ASP A 396 41.65 -14.05 -4.32
CA ASP A 396 42.60 -13.99 -3.21
C ASP A 396 43.64 -12.89 -3.48
N ALA A 397 43.99 -12.15 -2.42
CA ALA A 397 45.01 -11.11 -2.50
C ALA A 397 46.41 -11.72 -2.52
N ASP A 398 47.13 -11.50 -3.65
CA ASP A 398 48.42 -12.10 -3.84
C ASP A 398 49.45 -11.62 -2.78
N ARG A 399 50.13 -12.57 -2.14
CA ARG A 399 51.18 -12.31 -1.15
C ARG A 399 50.74 -11.42 0.01
N PHE A 400 49.46 -11.50 0.41
CA PHE A 400 48.91 -10.66 1.46
C PHE A 400 49.65 -10.79 2.79
N LYS A 401 50.15 -11.98 3.12
CA LYS A 401 51.00 -12.15 4.28
C LYS A 401 52.22 -11.22 4.27
N GLN A 402 52.82 -10.98 3.08
CA GLN A 402 53.97 -10.07 2.97
C GLN A 402 53.55 -8.61 3.26
N VAL A 403 52.34 -8.20 2.91
CA VAL A 403 51.79 -6.88 3.29
C VAL A 403 51.70 -6.76 4.83
N ASN A 404 51.12 -7.77 5.50
CA ASN A 404 51.02 -7.77 6.98
C ASN A 404 52.42 -7.77 7.65
N ASP A 405 53.33 -8.60 7.16
CA ASP A 405 54.65 -8.73 7.73
C ASP A 405 55.50 -7.45 7.51
N THR A 406 55.26 -6.69 6.47
CA THR A 406 56.02 -5.47 6.10
C THR A 406 55.41 -4.21 6.74
N PHE A 407 54.09 -4.06 6.78
CA PHE A 407 53.43 -2.81 7.11
C PHE A 407 52.53 -2.86 8.36
N SER A 408 52.18 -3.99 8.86
CA SER A 408 51.30 -4.33 9.98
C SER A 408 49.93 -4.86 9.57
N HIS A 409 49.24 -5.53 10.53
CA HIS A 409 47.88 -6.02 10.32
C HIS A 409 46.87 -4.88 10.09
N GLU A 410 47.08 -3.71 10.69
CA GLU A 410 46.20 -2.55 10.47
C GLU A 410 46.25 -2.04 9.02
N VAL A 411 47.42 -2.04 8.42
CA VAL A 411 47.58 -1.71 6.99
C VAL A 411 46.95 -2.81 6.14
N GLY A 412 47.14 -4.08 6.50
CA GLY A 412 46.49 -5.19 5.83
C GLY A 412 44.94 -5.06 5.85
N ASP A 413 44.36 -4.70 6.98
CA ASP A 413 42.93 -4.45 7.08
C ASP A 413 42.47 -3.33 6.14
N ARG A 414 43.22 -2.24 6.01
CA ARG A 414 42.93 -1.15 5.05
C ARG A 414 43.04 -1.61 3.61
N VAL A 415 43.99 -2.50 3.30
CA VAL A 415 44.10 -3.13 1.98
C VAL A 415 42.87 -3.99 1.68
N ILE A 416 42.41 -4.80 2.64
CA ILE A 416 41.21 -5.61 2.51
C ILE A 416 39.95 -4.73 2.30
N GLN A 417 39.84 -3.61 3.00
CA GLN A 417 38.75 -2.64 2.81
C GLN A 417 38.80 -2.00 1.41
N ALA A 418 39.97 -1.63 0.91
CA ALA A 418 40.11 -1.09 -0.45
C ALA A 418 39.73 -2.12 -1.52
N LEU A 419 40.15 -3.39 -1.36
CA LEU A 419 39.70 -4.49 -2.21
C LEU A 419 38.18 -4.67 -2.22
N ALA A 420 37.55 -4.61 -1.03
CA ALA A 420 36.10 -4.72 -0.88
C ALA A 420 35.35 -3.60 -1.63
N GLY A 421 35.85 -2.36 -1.60
CA GLY A 421 35.30 -1.25 -2.39
C GLY A 421 35.36 -1.50 -3.89
N LEU A 422 36.46 -2.05 -4.38
CA LEU A 422 36.63 -2.41 -5.80
C LEU A 422 35.72 -3.56 -6.22
N LEU A 423 35.51 -4.54 -5.33
CA LEU A 423 34.57 -5.66 -5.52
C LEU A 423 33.13 -5.17 -5.60
N THR A 424 32.71 -4.33 -4.66
CA THR A 424 31.35 -3.74 -4.66
C THR A 424 31.07 -3.04 -5.98
N ALA A 425 31.99 -2.23 -6.46
CA ALA A 425 31.85 -1.54 -7.75
C ALA A 425 31.84 -2.47 -8.97
N ALA A 426 32.42 -3.68 -8.86
CA ALA A 426 32.42 -4.67 -9.95
C ALA A 426 31.12 -5.45 -10.07
N VAL A 427 30.41 -5.67 -8.95
CA VAL A 427 29.15 -6.41 -8.92
C VAL A 427 27.90 -5.50 -8.97
N SER A 428 28.07 -4.17 -8.84
CA SER A 428 26.98 -3.21 -8.95
C SER A 428 26.46 -3.14 -10.39
N PRO A 429 25.12 -3.05 -10.61
CA PRO A 429 24.55 -2.88 -11.93
C PRO A 429 25.08 -1.60 -12.58
N THR A 430 25.70 -1.70 -13.76
CA THR A 430 26.08 -0.52 -14.56
C THR A 430 24.93 -0.14 -15.49
N ALA A 431 24.68 1.15 -15.67
CA ALA A 431 23.60 1.70 -16.50
C ALA A 431 23.66 1.28 -17.99
N GLU A 432 24.77 0.73 -18.45
CA GLU A 432 25.01 0.41 -19.87
C GLU A 432 24.89 -1.09 -20.23
N GLY A 433 24.55 -1.97 -19.31
CA GLY A 433 24.71 -3.40 -19.60
C GLY A 433 23.74 -4.39 -19.00
N GLY A 434 22.42 -4.21 -19.14
CA GLY A 434 21.45 -5.28 -18.86
C GLY A 434 21.43 -5.76 -17.39
N ALA A 435 20.26 -6.16 -16.91
CA ALA A 435 20.02 -6.59 -15.53
C ALA A 435 20.83 -7.87 -15.16
N HIS A 436 22.09 -7.72 -14.76
CA HIS A 436 22.77 -8.77 -14.04
C HIS A 436 22.68 -8.49 -12.54
N ARG A 437 22.29 -9.50 -11.78
CA ARG A 437 22.34 -9.46 -10.32
C ARG A 437 23.61 -10.18 -9.89
N GLY A 438 24.34 -9.60 -8.95
CA GLY A 438 25.52 -10.23 -8.40
C GLY A 438 25.80 -9.74 -7.00
N PHE A 439 26.59 -10.50 -6.27
CA PHE A 439 27.09 -10.06 -4.98
C PHE A 439 28.56 -10.47 -4.78
N ALA A 440 29.22 -9.77 -3.88
CA ALA A 440 30.54 -10.13 -3.40
C ALA A 440 30.47 -10.44 -1.91
N ALA A 441 31.26 -11.42 -1.46
CA ALA A 441 31.36 -11.79 -0.07
C ALA A 441 32.82 -12.03 0.31
N ARG A 442 33.15 -11.83 1.60
CA ARG A 442 34.44 -12.22 2.18
C ARG A 442 34.28 -13.59 2.84
N LEU A 443 35.10 -14.56 2.43
CA LEU A 443 35.09 -15.91 3.01
C LEU A 443 35.89 -15.99 4.31
N GLY A 444 36.93 -15.17 4.43
CA GLY A 444 37.84 -15.07 5.59
C GLY A 444 39.22 -14.61 5.15
N GLY A 445 39.99 -13.99 6.05
CA GLY A 445 41.35 -13.53 5.72
C GLY A 445 41.38 -12.61 4.50
N GLU A 446 42.11 -13.01 3.48
CA GLU A 446 42.27 -12.32 2.19
C GLU A 446 41.45 -12.91 1.04
N GLU A 447 40.50 -13.83 1.35
CA GLU A 447 39.70 -14.55 0.35
C GLU A 447 38.30 -13.94 0.20
N PHE A 448 37.90 -13.77 -1.06
CA PHE A 448 36.59 -13.25 -1.45
C PHE A 448 35.90 -14.16 -2.46
N VAL A 449 34.60 -14.11 -2.53
CA VAL A 449 33.80 -14.75 -3.58
C VAL A 449 32.96 -13.71 -4.30
N LEU A 450 32.86 -13.85 -5.61
CA LEU A 450 31.96 -13.10 -6.47
C LEU A 450 30.96 -14.08 -7.09
N VAL A 451 29.71 -13.76 -7.00
CA VAL A 451 28.61 -14.51 -7.61
C VAL A 451 27.94 -13.60 -8.64
N LEU A 452 27.92 -14.02 -9.91
CA LEU A 452 27.46 -13.23 -11.04
C LEU A 452 26.30 -13.99 -11.71
N GLN A 453 25.07 -13.54 -11.50
CA GLN A 453 23.84 -14.14 -12.01
C GLN A 453 23.42 -13.49 -13.34
N GLY A 454 22.85 -14.27 -14.26
CA GLY A 454 22.32 -13.78 -15.53
C GLY A 454 23.40 -13.52 -16.60
N MET A 455 24.62 -14.01 -16.40
CA MET A 455 25.67 -13.87 -17.41
C MET A 455 26.48 -15.17 -17.62
N GLY A 456 26.80 -15.45 -18.88
CA GLY A 456 27.67 -16.57 -19.23
C GLY A 456 29.13 -16.28 -18.92
N LEU A 457 29.95 -17.36 -18.86
CA LEU A 457 31.39 -17.30 -18.47
C LEU A 457 32.20 -16.29 -19.25
N ARG A 458 32.02 -16.18 -20.57
CA ARG A 458 32.76 -15.21 -21.41
C ARG A 458 32.57 -13.76 -20.93
N ARG A 459 31.34 -13.37 -20.64
CA ARG A 459 31.02 -12.01 -20.15
C ARG A 459 31.53 -11.80 -18.74
N ALA A 460 31.38 -12.80 -17.87
CA ALA A 460 31.89 -12.78 -16.51
C ALA A 460 33.41 -12.63 -16.48
N MET A 461 34.12 -13.31 -17.36
CA MET A 461 35.57 -13.14 -17.51
C MET A 461 35.99 -11.70 -17.83
N GLY A 462 35.23 -10.99 -18.65
CA GLY A 462 35.45 -9.55 -18.90
C GLY A 462 35.34 -8.69 -17.64
N VAL A 463 34.32 -8.96 -16.80
CA VAL A 463 34.14 -8.27 -15.52
C VAL A 463 35.28 -8.57 -14.55
N LEU A 464 35.65 -9.84 -14.42
CA LEU A 464 36.71 -10.30 -13.51
C LEU A 464 38.09 -9.77 -13.93
N GLU A 465 38.38 -9.77 -15.23
CA GLU A 465 39.66 -9.22 -15.76
C GLU A 465 39.71 -7.69 -15.60
N SER A 466 38.59 -6.99 -15.78
CA SER A 466 38.48 -5.57 -15.49
C SER A 466 38.73 -5.27 -14.00
N LEU A 467 38.15 -6.08 -13.10
CA LEU A 467 38.40 -5.99 -11.67
C LEU A 467 39.87 -6.20 -11.33
N ARG A 468 40.46 -7.30 -11.82
CA ARG A 468 41.90 -7.59 -11.65
C ARG A 468 42.78 -6.41 -12.11
N ALA A 469 42.51 -5.87 -13.29
CA ALA A 469 43.26 -4.74 -13.85
C ALA A 469 43.04 -3.45 -13.03
N ARG A 470 41.87 -3.23 -12.48
CA ARG A 470 41.60 -2.10 -11.56
C ARG A 470 42.37 -2.24 -10.26
N VAL A 471 42.41 -3.45 -9.67
CA VAL A 471 43.21 -3.72 -8.48
C VAL A 471 44.67 -3.46 -8.73
N GLN A 472 45.21 -3.96 -9.85
CA GLN A 472 46.63 -3.75 -10.22
C GLN A 472 46.97 -2.26 -10.43
N ARG A 473 46.04 -1.45 -10.94
CA ARG A 473 46.22 -0.01 -11.22
C ARG A 473 45.81 0.88 -10.05
N TYR A 474 45.27 0.31 -8.99
CA TYR A 474 44.87 1.10 -7.81
C TYR A 474 46.13 1.75 -7.19
N GLU A 475 45.98 2.97 -6.69
CA GLU A 475 47.09 3.71 -6.06
C GLU A 475 47.36 3.15 -4.65
N TRP A 476 48.21 2.14 -4.58
CA TRP A 476 48.57 1.48 -3.32
C TRP A 476 49.59 2.24 -2.48
N SER A 477 50.30 3.20 -3.08
CA SER A 477 51.39 3.94 -2.43
C SER A 477 51.00 4.59 -1.09
N PRO A 478 49.77 5.12 -0.89
CA PRO A 478 49.34 5.65 0.40
C PRO A 478 49.19 4.59 1.49
N LEU A 479 48.95 3.32 1.12
CA LEU A 479 48.76 2.20 2.04
C LEU A 479 50.04 1.36 2.17
N THR A 480 50.66 1.02 1.03
CA THR A 480 51.83 0.12 0.93
C THR A 480 52.93 0.77 0.08
N PRO A 481 53.66 1.76 0.63
CA PRO A 481 54.71 2.46 -0.12
C PRO A 481 55.74 1.50 -0.74
N GLY A 482 55.90 1.59 -2.06
CA GLY A 482 56.88 0.72 -2.78
C GLY A 482 56.41 -0.71 -3.04
N MET A 483 55.17 -1.09 -2.62
CA MET A 483 54.60 -2.41 -2.88
C MET A 483 53.24 -2.29 -3.56
N SER A 484 53.07 -2.98 -4.69
CA SER A 484 51.80 -3.09 -5.39
C SER A 484 51.02 -4.33 -4.90
N VAL A 485 49.72 -4.19 -4.69
CA VAL A 485 48.82 -5.31 -4.38
C VAL A 485 48.16 -5.80 -5.67
N THR A 486 48.18 -7.10 -5.89
CA THR A 486 47.49 -7.77 -7.00
C THR A 486 46.58 -8.87 -6.49
N VAL A 487 45.70 -9.38 -7.33
CA VAL A 487 44.77 -10.46 -7.00
C VAL A 487 44.80 -11.57 -8.05
N SER A 488 44.64 -12.78 -7.58
CA SER A 488 44.39 -13.95 -8.42
C SER A 488 42.93 -14.37 -8.28
N LEU A 489 42.31 -14.81 -9.40
CA LEU A 489 40.93 -15.22 -9.44
C LEU A 489 40.77 -16.58 -10.13
N GLY A 490 39.92 -17.44 -9.58
CA GLY A 490 39.47 -18.66 -10.21
C GLY A 490 37.98 -18.62 -10.47
N ALA A 491 37.52 -18.74 -11.70
CA ALA A 491 36.13 -18.61 -12.08
C ALA A 491 35.59 -19.89 -12.74
N VAL A 492 34.33 -20.22 -12.47
CA VAL A 492 33.65 -21.36 -13.11
C VAL A 492 32.18 -21.00 -13.40
N SER A 493 31.66 -21.58 -14.49
CA SER A 493 30.21 -21.59 -14.69
C SER A 493 29.58 -22.69 -13.86
N ALA A 494 28.47 -22.39 -13.22
CA ALA A 494 27.63 -23.40 -12.60
C ALA A 494 26.91 -24.19 -13.70
N VAL A 495 26.66 -25.47 -13.41
CA VAL A 495 25.92 -26.38 -14.29
C VAL A 495 24.77 -27.02 -13.52
N ALA A 496 23.77 -27.50 -14.24
CA ALA A 496 22.63 -28.17 -13.62
C ALA A 496 23.08 -29.34 -12.73
N GLY A 497 22.50 -29.46 -11.54
CA GLY A 497 22.85 -30.46 -10.52
C GLY A 497 24.06 -30.09 -9.64
N ASP A 498 24.67 -28.91 -9.81
CA ASP A 498 25.74 -28.47 -8.94
C ASP A 498 25.27 -28.22 -7.51
N THR A 499 26.10 -28.62 -6.55
CA THR A 499 25.99 -28.15 -5.16
C THR A 499 26.89 -26.93 -4.90
N ALA A 500 26.56 -26.13 -3.90
CA ALA A 500 27.40 -24.98 -3.50
C ALA A 500 28.85 -25.41 -3.21
N ALA A 501 29.03 -26.52 -2.52
CA ALA A 501 30.37 -27.06 -2.23
C ALA A 501 31.13 -27.46 -3.52
N ALA A 502 30.46 -28.07 -4.49
CA ALA A 502 31.09 -28.51 -5.73
C ALA A 502 31.54 -27.31 -6.60
N VAL A 503 30.68 -26.29 -6.75
CA VAL A 503 31.02 -25.10 -7.55
C VAL A 503 32.14 -24.28 -6.91
N LEU A 504 32.11 -24.12 -5.56
CA LEU A 504 33.17 -23.44 -4.84
C LEU A 504 34.52 -24.20 -4.95
N ALA A 505 34.52 -25.53 -4.81
CA ALA A 505 35.73 -26.34 -4.94
C ALA A 505 36.33 -26.24 -6.35
N ARG A 506 35.50 -26.20 -7.41
CA ARG A 506 36.01 -25.98 -8.78
C ARG A 506 36.60 -24.58 -8.95
N ALA A 507 35.97 -23.54 -8.40
CA ALA A 507 36.49 -22.18 -8.46
C ALA A 507 37.83 -22.05 -7.70
N ASP A 508 37.94 -22.69 -6.52
CA ASP A 508 39.19 -22.75 -5.77
C ASP A 508 40.32 -23.47 -6.55
N HIS A 509 40.01 -24.58 -7.19
CA HIS A 509 41.01 -25.25 -8.06
C HIS A 509 41.50 -24.32 -9.19
N ARG A 510 40.62 -23.48 -9.78
CA ARG A 510 41.02 -22.48 -10.79
C ARG A 510 41.83 -21.35 -10.17
N LEU A 511 41.53 -20.93 -8.95
CA LEU A 511 42.34 -19.94 -8.21
C LEU A 511 43.73 -20.50 -7.93
N TYR A 512 43.85 -21.76 -7.51
CA TYR A 512 45.16 -22.38 -7.35
C TYR A 512 45.97 -22.41 -8.64
N ALA A 513 45.35 -22.73 -9.79
CA ALA A 513 45.99 -22.65 -11.08
C ALA A 513 46.45 -21.23 -11.43
N ALA A 514 45.67 -20.21 -11.11
CA ALA A 514 46.06 -18.80 -11.29
C ALA A 514 47.31 -18.43 -10.47
N LYS A 515 47.33 -18.86 -9.19
CA LYS A 515 48.47 -18.66 -8.29
C LYS A 515 49.74 -19.38 -8.79
N ALA A 516 49.61 -20.65 -9.24
CA ALA A 516 50.71 -21.47 -9.77
C ALA A 516 51.26 -20.91 -11.08
N ALA A 517 50.42 -20.36 -11.94
CA ALA A 517 50.81 -19.79 -13.23
C ALA A 517 51.51 -18.40 -13.13
N GLY A 518 51.76 -17.90 -11.93
CA GLY A 518 52.50 -16.64 -11.70
C GLY A 518 51.67 -15.50 -11.11
N ARG A 519 50.46 -15.79 -10.60
CA ARG A 519 49.58 -14.82 -9.93
C ARG A 519 49.06 -13.70 -10.84
N ASN A 520 48.34 -12.70 -10.24
CA ASN A 520 47.82 -11.51 -10.94
C ASN A 520 47.08 -11.85 -12.24
N ARG A 521 46.17 -12.83 -12.17
CA ARG A 521 45.41 -13.32 -13.35
C ARG A 521 44.07 -13.93 -12.96
N VAL A 522 43.24 -14.08 -13.98
CA VAL A 522 41.99 -14.85 -13.90
C VAL A 522 42.16 -16.18 -14.62
N CYS A 523 41.81 -17.30 -13.99
CA CYS A 523 41.74 -18.63 -14.61
C CYS A 523 40.29 -19.16 -14.57
N CYS A 524 39.82 -19.83 -15.63
CA CYS A 524 38.51 -20.45 -15.71
C CYS A 524 38.60 -21.92 -16.21
#